data_9d5ae7e1240523a1065325ff1f8b098f
#
_entry.id   9d5ae7e1240523a1065325ff1f8b098f
#
_cell.length_a   1.000
_cell.length_b   1.000
_cell.length_c   1.000
_cell.angle_alpha   90.00
_cell.angle_beta   90.00
_cell.angle_gamma   90.00
#
_symmetry.space_group_name_H-M   'P 1'
#
loop_
_entity.id
_entity.type
_entity.pdbx_description
1 polymer ?
#
loop_
_entity_poly.entity_id
_entity_poly.type
_entity_poly.pdbx_seq_one_letter_code
_entity_poly.pdbx_strand_id
1 'polypeptide(L)'
;AKALRAAERAYAWAEKNPDALYKQDVLNEKYDPDITTGEYGDAYATDEFFWAASELFFATGKQAYMVKAVKSTPRAYLPPSWGNVSALGFFAWLSPDRKLKGVTEEAMEGTLKSYLSSYATNIVKGANQAAFHAPYGDEEADFFWGCLAEQCANQATTLVYAYLLSDNANFLTNAYRNMDYILGRNPLGYCYVTGLGTKSPMHPHHRLSASDGIEAPIPGFLVGGPNGGQQDSQSVTYPSNLPDESYVDDQGSYASNEIAINWSAGLVAAASALDALSQK
;
A
#
# COMPACT_ATOMS: atom_id res chain seq x y z
N ALA A 1 25.21 -13.23 1.01
CA ALA A 1 26.43 -12.60 0.47
C ALA A 1 26.28 -12.03 -0.95
N LYS A 2 25.76 -12.80 -1.95
CA LYS A 2 25.62 -12.32 -3.35
C LYS A 2 24.57 -11.20 -3.46
N ALA A 3 23.38 -11.37 -2.89
CA ALA A 3 22.31 -10.37 -2.90
C ALA A 3 22.74 -9.06 -2.21
N LEU A 4 23.37 -9.13 -1.05
CA LEU A 4 23.83 -7.95 -0.34
C LEU A 4 24.86 -7.15 -1.17
N ARG A 5 25.83 -7.81 -1.79
CA ARG A 5 26.77 -7.12 -2.68
C ARG A 5 26.11 -6.48 -3.89
N ALA A 6 25.03 -7.09 -4.42
CA ALA A 6 24.24 -6.50 -5.50
C ALA A 6 23.51 -5.24 -5.02
N ALA A 7 22.86 -5.30 -3.84
CA ALA A 7 22.17 -4.17 -3.24
C ALA A 7 23.11 -2.99 -2.94
N GLU A 8 24.29 -3.25 -2.35
CA GLU A 8 25.29 -2.20 -2.10
C GLU A 8 25.77 -1.53 -3.40
N ARG A 9 25.97 -2.31 -4.48
CA ARG A 9 26.35 -1.74 -5.78
C ARG A 9 25.21 -0.94 -6.42
N ALA A 10 23.97 -1.43 -6.34
CA ALA A 10 22.80 -0.71 -6.86
C ALA A 10 22.61 0.62 -6.12
N TYR A 11 22.70 0.62 -4.79
CA TYR A 11 22.63 1.84 -3.99
C TYR A 11 23.73 2.84 -4.37
N ALA A 12 24.98 2.37 -4.49
CA ALA A 12 26.11 3.23 -4.88
C ALA A 12 25.99 3.77 -6.32
N TRP A 13 25.30 3.03 -7.21
CA TRP A 13 24.98 3.51 -8.54
C TRP A 13 23.91 4.61 -8.48
N ALA A 14 22.83 4.39 -7.75
CA ALA A 14 21.75 5.35 -7.59
C ALA A 14 22.25 6.69 -6.99
N GLU A 15 23.14 6.64 -5.99
CA GLU A 15 23.77 7.86 -5.45
C GLU A 15 24.54 8.68 -6.48
N LYS A 16 25.12 8.04 -7.49
CA LYS A 16 25.85 8.72 -8.58
C LYS A 16 24.91 9.19 -9.70
N ASN A 17 23.70 8.68 -9.74
CA ASN A 17 22.71 8.92 -10.78
C ASN A 17 21.33 9.23 -10.17
N PRO A 18 21.21 10.24 -9.27
CA PRO A 18 19.99 10.49 -8.53
C PRO A 18 18.81 10.92 -9.40
N ASP A 19 19.09 11.44 -10.60
CA ASP A 19 18.10 11.94 -11.56
C ASP A 19 17.80 10.93 -12.68
N ALA A 20 18.31 9.70 -12.57
CA ALA A 20 18.06 8.64 -13.55
C ALA A 20 16.69 7.97 -13.29
N LEU A 21 15.62 8.77 -13.33
CA LEU A 21 14.25 8.30 -13.17
C LEU A 21 13.73 7.72 -14.48
N TYR A 22 12.80 6.75 -14.36
CA TYR A 22 12.11 6.18 -15.50
C TYR A 22 11.24 7.24 -16.19
N LYS A 23 11.35 7.37 -17.51
CA LYS A 23 10.54 8.24 -18.35
C LYS A 23 10.16 7.49 -19.61
N GLN A 24 8.91 7.06 -19.69
CA GLN A 24 8.40 6.20 -20.76
C GLN A 24 8.51 6.88 -22.12
N ASP A 25 8.11 8.14 -22.23
CA ASP A 25 8.15 8.89 -23.48
C ASP A 25 9.56 8.97 -24.07
N VAL A 26 10.57 9.23 -23.20
CA VAL A 26 11.98 9.28 -23.61
C VAL A 26 12.48 7.92 -24.10
N LEU A 27 11.96 6.82 -23.54
CA LEU A 27 12.31 5.47 -23.99
C LEU A 27 11.61 5.13 -25.31
N ASN A 28 10.34 5.49 -25.47
CA ASN A 28 9.57 5.27 -26.69
C ASN A 28 10.14 6.08 -27.87
N GLU A 29 10.64 7.28 -27.64
CA GLU A 29 11.37 8.04 -28.68
C GLU A 29 12.67 7.35 -29.14
N LYS A 30 13.22 6.46 -28.34
CA LYS A 30 14.56 5.89 -28.56
C LYS A 30 14.55 4.42 -28.97
N TYR A 31 13.53 3.66 -28.60
CA TYR A 31 13.47 2.21 -28.77
C TYR A 31 12.09 1.75 -29.26
N ASP A 32 12.08 0.81 -30.21
CA ASP A 32 10.89 0.10 -30.70
C ASP A 32 10.81 -1.32 -30.10
N PRO A 33 9.59 -1.87 -29.88
CA PRO A 33 8.28 -1.21 -29.98
C PRO A 33 7.99 -0.31 -28.77
N ASP A 34 7.10 0.67 -28.95
CA ASP A 34 6.62 1.52 -27.88
C ASP A 34 6.00 0.72 -26.73
N ILE A 35 6.31 1.18 -25.50
CA ILE A 35 5.60 0.74 -24.29
C ILE A 35 4.27 1.49 -24.25
N THR A 36 3.15 0.75 -24.26
CA THR A 36 1.78 1.32 -24.33
C THR A 36 0.99 1.15 -23.03
N THR A 37 1.61 0.62 -21.98
CA THR A 37 1.02 0.50 -20.64
C THR A 37 1.23 1.75 -19.80
N GLY A 38 0.62 1.83 -18.62
CA GLY A 38 0.81 2.97 -17.70
C GLY A 38 2.30 3.19 -17.36
N GLU A 39 2.71 4.45 -17.28
CA GLU A 39 4.10 4.81 -16.99
C GLU A 39 4.50 4.53 -15.54
N TYR A 40 3.59 4.70 -14.58
CA TYR A 40 3.88 4.64 -13.14
C TYR A 40 5.07 5.54 -12.76
N GLY A 41 5.09 6.75 -13.34
CA GLY A 41 6.19 7.70 -13.16
C GLY A 41 6.31 8.18 -11.73
N ASP A 42 7.54 8.28 -11.25
CA ASP A 42 7.86 8.89 -9.99
C ASP A 42 8.81 10.07 -10.21
N ALA A 43 8.53 11.18 -9.54
CA ALA A 43 9.31 12.40 -9.66
C ALA A 43 10.51 12.46 -8.70
N TYR A 44 10.50 11.64 -7.65
CA TYR A 44 11.48 11.69 -6.56
C TYR A 44 11.78 10.28 -6.04
N ALA A 45 13.06 9.96 -5.88
CA ALA A 45 13.51 8.68 -5.31
C ALA A 45 13.96 8.81 -3.83
N THR A 46 13.50 9.84 -3.10
CA THR A 46 13.97 10.12 -1.74
C THR A 46 13.52 9.05 -0.75
N ASP A 47 12.34 8.53 -0.92
CA ASP A 47 11.75 7.47 -0.09
C ASP A 47 12.36 6.11 -0.37
N GLU A 48 12.74 5.80 -1.63
CA GLU A 48 13.54 4.63 -1.97
C GLU A 48 14.93 4.71 -1.35
N PHE A 49 15.57 5.88 -1.39
CA PHE A 49 16.85 6.09 -0.71
C PHE A 49 16.73 5.89 0.80
N PHE A 50 15.66 6.38 1.42
CA PHE A 50 15.41 6.16 2.84
C PHE A 50 15.25 4.69 3.18
N TRP A 51 14.37 3.99 2.45
CA TRP A 51 14.12 2.57 2.67
C TRP A 51 15.36 1.72 2.39
N ALA A 52 16.01 1.89 1.24
CA ALA A 52 17.20 1.13 0.88
C ALA A 52 18.37 1.36 1.84
N ALA A 53 18.60 2.60 2.28
CA ALA A 53 19.62 2.89 3.28
C ALA A 53 19.31 2.24 4.63
N SER A 54 18.03 2.23 5.05
CA SER A 54 17.57 1.58 6.26
C SER A 54 17.82 0.07 6.22
N GLU A 55 17.43 -0.58 5.13
CA GLU A 55 17.65 -2.03 4.94
C GLU A 55 19.14 -2.39 4.90
N LEU A 56 19.96 -1.60 4.21
CA LEU A 56 21.40 -1.80 4.16
C LEU A 56 22.06 -1.57 5.52
N PHE A 57 21.57 -0.63 6.31
CA PHE A 57 22.05 -0.44 7.68
C PHE A 57 21.79 -1.68 8.54
N PHE A 58 20.56 -2.18 8.58
CA PHE A 58 20.21 -3.38 9.35
C PHE A 58 20.91 -4.65 8.85
N ALA A 59 21.14 -4.77 7.55
CA ALA A 59 21.82 -5.92 6.95
C ALA A 59 23.34 -5.92 7.17
N THR A 60 23.98 -4.74 7.37
CA THR A 60 25.45 -4.63 7.40
C THR A 60 26.01 -4.10 8.72
N GLY A 61 25.22 -3.39 9.51
CA GLY A 61 25.70 -2.63 10.69
C GLY A 61 26.57 -1.41 10.34
N LYS A 62 26.72 -1.05 9.06
CA LYS A 62 27.59 0.05 8.64
C LYS A 62 26.95 1.40 8.95
N GLN A 63 27.57 2.19 9.83
CA GLN A 63 27.13 3.52 10.23
C GLN A 63 26.91 4.48 9.03
N ALA A 64 27.65 4.29 7.95
CA ALA A 64 27.48 5.10 6.73
C ALA A 64 26.07 5.02 6.14
N TYR A 65 25.40 3.86 6.21
CA TYR A 65 24.03 3.70 5.74
C TYR A 65 23.02 4.34 6.69
N MET A 66 23.27 4.31 8.00
CA MET A 66 22.44 5.04 8.95
C MET A 66 22.46 6.56 8.66
N VAL A 67 23.64 7.15 8.47
CA VAL A 67 23.75 8.59 8.11
C VAL A 67 22.96 8.90 6.85
N LYS A 68 22.97 8.01 5.86
CA LYS A 68 22.19 8.15 4.63
C LYS A 68 20.68 8.05 4.87
N ALA A 69 20.24 7.09 5.69
CA ALA A 69 18.82 6.99 6.08
C ALA A 69 18.36 8.26 6.81
N VAL A 70 19.12 8.76 7.78
CA VAL A 70 18.82 10.02 8.47
C VAL A 70 18.68 11.20 7.50
N LYS A 71 19.57 11.30 6.51
CA LYS A 71 19.52 12.38 5.49
C LYS A 71 18.27 12.32 4.63
N SER A 72 17.76 11.12 4.35
CA SER A 72 16.57 10.87 3.50
C SER A 72 15.30 10.65 4.32
N THR A 73 15.32 10.85 5.64
CA THR A 73 14.15 10.66 6.52
C THR A 73 12.99 11.53 6.05
N PRO A 74 11.80 10.95 5.78
CA PRO A 74 10.63 11.72 5.42
C PRO A 74 10.18 12.62 6.56
N ARG A 75 9.45 13.69 6.24
CA ARG A 75 8.97 14.69 7.22
C ARG A 75 7.64 14.30 7.87
N ALA A 76 6.99 13.24 7.36
CA ALA A 76 5.74 12.69 7.87
C ALA A 76 5.67 11.21 7.51
N TYR A 77 4.76 10.48 8.16
CA TYR A 77 4.38 9.13 7.76
C TYR A 77 3.31 9.20 6.68
N LEU A 78 3.47 8.40 5.63
CA LEU A 78 2.45 8.09 4.62
C LEU A 78 2.33 6.56 4.50
N PRO A 79 1.12 6.01 4.32
CA PRO A 79 0.97 4.59 3.98
C PRO A 79 1.74 4.25 2.71
N PRO A 80 2.24 3.01 2.57
CA PRO A 80 2.95 2.63 1.36
C PRO A 80 2.02 2.63 0.15
N SER A 81 2.51 3.14 -0.97
CA SER A 81 1.84 3.11 -2.27
C SER A 81 2.86 2.82 -3.36
N TRP A 82 2.42 2.75 -4.62
CA TRP A 82 3.35 2.62 -5.74
C TRP A 82 4.29 3.84 -5.87
N GLY A 83 3.81 5.02 -5.54
CA GLY A 83 4.56 6.27 -5.62
C GLY A 83 5.19 6.71 -4.29
N ASN A 84 5.06 5.94 -3.20
CA ASN A 84 5.75 6.23 -1.94
C ASN A 84 5.98 4.97 -1.12
N VAL A 85 7.24 4.60 -0.95
CA VAL A 85 7.67 3.40 -0.21
C VAL A 85 8.30 3.72 1.15
N SER A 86 8.28 4.97 1.60
CA SER A 86 8.92 5.39 2.86
C SER A 86 8.45 4.60 4.08
N ALA A 87 7.17 4.18 4.13
CA ALA A 87 6.63 3.37 5.22
C ALA A 87 7.40 2.06 5.43
N LEU A 88 7.96 1.46 4.38
CA LEU A 88 8.77 0.25 4.49
C LEU A 88 10.07 0.52 5.28
N GLY A 89 10.63 1.71 5.13
CA GLY A 89 11.73 2.18 5.97
C GLY A 89 11.29 2.36 7.44
N PHE A 90 10.11 2.94 7.70
CA PHE A 90 9.55 3.02 9.06
C PHE A 90 9.43 1.62 9.68
N PHE A 91 8.86 0.66 8.96
CA PHE A 91 8.72 -0.71 9.46
C PHE A 91 10.06 -1.37 9.74
N ALA A 92 11.10 -1.11 8.93
CA ALA A 92 12.44 -1.59 9.19
C ALA A 92 13.01 -1.05 10.52
N TRP A 93 12.84 0.25 10.81
CA TRP A 93 13.34 0.88 12.04
C TRP A 93 12.51 0.52 13.28
N LEU A 94 11.20 0.39 13.16
CA LEU A 94 10.28 0.21 14.29
C LEU A 94 10.02 -1.27 14.62
N SER A 95 10.52 -2.21 13.81
CA SER A 95 10.41 -3.65 14.08
C SER A 95 11.29 -4.05 15.27
N PRO A 96 10.72 -4.67 16.32
CA PRO A 96 11.48 -5.06 17.52
C PRO A 96 12.55 -6.11 17.22
N ASP A 97 12.38 -6.92 16.18
CA ASP A 97 13.28 -8.02 15.84
C ASP A 97 14.50 -7.58 15.02
N ARG A 98 14.55 -6.31 14.58
CA ARG A 98 15.62 -5.78 13.74
C ARG A 98 16.67 -4.93 14.48
N LYS A 99 16.73 -5.02 15.81
CA LYS A 99 17.70 -4.23 16.60
C LYS A 99 19.12 -4.74 16.43
N LEU A 100 20.03 -3.85 16.06
CA LEU A 100 21.47 -4.12 16.04
C LEU A 100 22.04 -4.03 17.47
N LYS A 101 22.80 -5.05 17.89
CA LYS A 101 23.45 -5.05 19.21
C LYS A 101 24.45 -3.90 19.32
N GLY A 102 24.27 -3.04 20.34
CA GLY A 102 25.21 -1.96 20.65
C GLY A 102 25.05 -0.70 19.79
N VAL A 103 24.00 -0.61 19.01
CA VAL A 103 23.64 0.60 18.25
C VAL A 103 22.29 1.09 18.78
N THR A 104 22.28 2.26 19.37
CA THR A 104 21.05 2.93 19.82
C THR A 104 20.80 4.13 18.93
N GLU A 105 19.72 4.04 18.16
CA GLU A 105 19.27 5.11 17.29
C GLU A 105 17.96 5.71 17.82
N GLU A 106 17.92 5.94 19.14
CA GLU A 106 16.73 6.39 19.88
C GLU A 106 16.10 7.64 19.28
N ALA A 107 16.91 8.59 18.79
CA ALA A 107 16.40 9.81 18.18
C ALA A 107 15.66 9.54 16.87
N MET A 108 16.18 8.64 16.03
CA MET A 108 15.56 8.24 14.78
C MET A 108 14.28 7.45 15.04
N GLU A 109 14.36 6.39 15.87
CA GLU A 109 13.21 5.58 16.25
C GLU A 109 12.10 6.46 16.88
N GLY A 110 12.47 7.38 17.79
CA GLY A 110 11.54 8.30 18.44
C GLY A 110 10.82 9.22 17.44
N THR A 111 11.54 9.75 16.46
CA THR A 111 10.97 10.60 15.40
C THR A 111 10.00 9.79 14.54
N LEU A 112 10.40 8.62 14.04
CA LEU A 112 9.56 7.78 13.19
C LEU A 112 8.33 7.27 13.94
N LYS A 113 8.48 6.86 15.20
CA LYS A 113 7.36 6.48 16.06
C LYS A 113 6.37 7.62 16.25
N SER A 114 6.85 8.86 16.45
CA SER A 114 5.99 10.04 16.58
C SER A 114 5.18 10.29 15.30
N TYR A 115 5.80 10.21 14.12
CA TYR A 115 5.11 10.43 12.85
C TYR A 115 4.04 9.36 12.59
N LEU A 116 4.38 8.08 12.76
CA LEU A 116 3.43 6.98 12.60
C LEU A 116 2.26 7.08 13.59
N SER A 117 2.55 7.37 14.87
CA SER A 117 1.52 7.52 15.91
C SER A 117 0.61 8.73 15.66
N SER A 118 1.16 9.83 15.14
CA SER A 118 0.37 11.00 14.77
C SER A 118 -0.58 10.70 13.61
N TYR A 119 -0.09 10.03 12.59
CA TYR A 119 -0.91 9.58 11.46
C TYR A 119 -2.03 8.65 11.96
N ALA A 120 -1.68 7.57 12.69
CA ALA A 120 -2.65 6.60 13.22
C ALA A 120 -3.72 7.27 14.11
N THR A 121 -3.31 8.23 14.95
CA THR A 121 -4.24 8.98 15.78
C THR A 121 -5.20 9.83 14.96
N ASN A 122 -4.73 10.42 13.86
CA ASN A 122 -5.57 11.27 13.02
C ASN A 122 -6.61 10.46 12.26
N ILE A 123 -6.24 9.34 11.65
CA ILE A 123 -7.17 8.53 10.85
C ILE A 123 -8.28 7.87 11.69
N VAL A 124 -8.07 7.62 12.98
CA VAL A 124 -9.12 7.01 13.83
C VAL A 124 -10.08 8.01 14.46
N LYS A 125 -9.84 9.33 14.33
CA LYS A 125 -10.67 10.36 14.99
C LYS A 125 -12.12 10.33 14.52
N GLY A 126 -12.35 10.19 13.21
CA GLY A 126 -13.68 10.19 12.59
C GLY A 126 -14.37 8.82 12.59
N ALA A 127 -13.63 7.74 12.83
CA ALA A 127 -14.10 6.38 12.58
C ALA A 127 -15.44 5.99 13.25
N ASN A 128 -15.72 6.50 14.45
CA ASN A 128 -16.97 6.19 15.15
C ASN A 128 -18.19 6.95 14.58
N GLN A 129 -17.98 8.06 13.88
CA GLN A 129 -19.00 8.87 13.22
C GLN A 129 -19.21 8.45 11.77
N ALA A 130 -18.23 7.78 11.16
CA ALA A 130 -18.32 7.25 9.81
C ALA A 130 -19.44 6.22 9.70
N ALA A 131 -20.13 6.16 8.56
CA ALA A 131 -21.29 5.31 8.32
C ALA A 131 -21.02 3.82 8.61
N PHE A 132 -19.83 3.35 8.29
CA PHE A 132 -19.39 1.97 8.50
C PHE A 132 -18.46 1.80 9.72
N HIS A 133 -18.26 2.87 10.50
CA HIS A 133 -17.36 2.90 11.65
C HIS A 133 -15.92 2.48 11.34
N ALA A 134 -15.48 2.68 10.10
CA ALA A 134 -14.11 2.42 9.65
C ALA A 134 -13.35 3.74 9.49
N PRO A 135 -12.03 3.77 9.72
CA PRO A 135 -11.20 4.94 9.39
C PRO A 135 -11.19 5.29 7.91
N TYR A 136 -11.30 4.28 7.05
CA TYR A 136 -11.42 4.42 5.61
C TYR A 136 -12.87 4.64 5.20
N GLY A 137 -13.08 5.50 4.20
CA GLY A 137 -14.39 5.73 3.58
C GLY A 137 -15.23 6.81 4.26
N ASP A 138 -14.59 7.70 5.02
CA ASP A 138 -15.23 8.84 5.69
C ASP A 138 -15.28 10.10 4.80
N GLU A 139 -14.38 10.19 3.81
CA GLU A 139 -14.25 11.33 2.92
C GLU A 139 -14.33 10.92 1.44
N GLU A 140 -14.85 11.81 0.59
CA GLU A 140 -14.91 11.61 -0.88
C GLU A 140 -13.52 11.31 -1.47
N ALA A 141 -12.48 11.94 -0.93
CA ALA A 141 -11.10 11.76 -1.35
C ALA A 141 -10.53 10.35 -1.09
N ASP A 142 -11.21 9.54 -0.27
CA ASP A 142 -10.82 8.15 -0.01
C ASP A 142 -11.05 7.23 -1.20
N PHE A 143 -11.88 7.64 -2.17
CA PHE A 143 -12.36 6.78 -3.27
C PHE A 143 -11.66 7.12 -4.59
N PHE A 144 -10.48 6.57 -4.77
CA PHE A 144 -9.63 6.75 -5.95
C PHE A 144 -9.14 5.40 -6.51
N TRP A 145 -8.47 5.41 -7.62
CA TRP A 145 -7.98 4.20 -8.29
C TRP A 145 -7.01 3.41 -7.40
N GLY A 146 -7.41 2.21 -7.00
CA GLY A 146 -6.62 1.34 -6.10
C GLY A 146 -6.78 1.63 -4.60
N CYS A 147 -7.76 2.43 -4.23
CA CYS A 147 -7.97 2.94 -2.87
C CYS A 147 -8.08 1.84 -1.78
N LEU A 148 -8.68 0.69 -2.08
CA LEU A 148 -8.81 -0.38 -1.10
C LEU A 148 -7.47 -0.95 -0.66
N ALA A 149 -6.49 -0.97 -1.55
CA ALA A 149 -5.14 -1.41 -1.22
C ALA A 149 -4.31 -0.28 -0.64
N GLU A 150 -4.19 0.82 -1.38
CA GLU A 150 -3.25 1.90 -1.05
C GLU A 150 -3.67 2.67 0.20
N GLN A 151 -4.96 2.75 0.46
CA GLN A 151 -5.46 3.40 1.66
C GLN A 151 -6.03 2.40 2.66
N CYS A 152 -7.10 1.68 2.35
CA CYS A 152 -7.82 0.87 3.33
C CYS A 152 -6.95 -0.24 3.95
N ALA A 153 -6.34 -1.12 3.15
CA ALA A 153 -5.50 -2.22 3.65
C ALA A 153 -4.19 -1.72 4.27
N ASN A 154 -3.55 -0.72 3.66
CA ASN A 154 -2.30 -0.17 4.18
C ASN A 154 -2.50 0.68 5.44
N GLN A 155 -3.66 1.34 5.60
CA GLN A 155 -4.07 1.93 6.88
C GLN A 155 -4.24 0.85 7.96
N ALA A 156 -4.89 -0.29 7.64
CA ALA A 156 -5.03 -1.38 8.60
C ALA A 156 -3.66 -1.89 9.07
N THR A 157 -2.71 -2.11 8.16
CA THR A 157 -1.32 -2.46 8.51
C THR A 157 -0.67 -1.42 9.40
N THR A 158 -0.81 -0.13 9.06
CA THR A 158 -0.29 0.99 9.86
C THR A 158 -0.86 1.01 11.28
N LEU A 159 -2.17 0.77 11.42
CA LEU A 159 -2.85 0.71 12.72
C LEU A 159 -2.38 -0.48 13.56
N VAL A 160 -2.09 -1.63 12.94
CA VAL A 160 -1.46 -2.76 13.64
C VAL A 160 -0.08 -2.36 14.18
N TYR A 161 0.77 -1.71 13.37
CA TYR A 161 2.06 -1.20 13.87
C TYR A 161 1.89 -0.19 15.01
N ALA A 162 0.93 0.74 14.89
CA ALA A 162 0.64 1.70 15.96
C ALA A 162 0.19 1.00 17.26
N TYR A 163 -0.61 -0.07 17.15
CA TYR A 163 -0.99 -0.91 18.28
C TYR A 163 0.23 -1.58 18.91
N LEU A 164 1.06 -2.23 18.14
CA LEU A 164 2.27 -2.92 18.64
C LEU A 164 3.27 -1.97 19.34
N LEU A 165 3.29 -0.68 18.94
CA LEU A 165 4.17 0.33 19.52
C LEU A 165 3.60 1.01 20.78
N SER A 166 2.29 0.94 21.02
CA SER A 166 1.61 1.73 22.06
C SER A 166 0.69 0.94 22.98
N ASP A 167 0.37 -0.30 22.61
CA ASP A 167 -0.64 -1.15 23.26
C ASP A 167 -2.07 -0.52 23.32
N ASN A 168 -2.33 0.45 22.43
CA ASN A 168 -3.63 1.12 22.36
C ASN A 168 -4.62 0.30 21.53
N ALA A 169 -5.52 -0.43 22.21
CA ALA A 169 -6.54 -1.30 21.60
C ALA A 169 -7.44 -0.57 20.56
N ASN A 170 -7.58 0.75 20.64
CA ASN A 170 -8.35 1.50 19.65
C ASN A 170 -7.75 1.39 18.24
N PHE A 171 -6.42 1.35 18.12
CA PHE A 171 -5.78 1.15 16.83
C PHE A 171 -6.08 -0.24 16.24
N LEU A 172 -5.97 -1.29 17.05
CA LEU A 172 -6.28 -2.64 16.62
C LEU A 172 -7.75 -2.80 16.20
N THR A 173 -8.69 -2.25 16.99
CA THR A 173 -10.11 -2.23 16.64
C THR A 173 -10.37 -1.58 15.28
N ASN A 174 -9.71 -0.46 15.00
CA ASN A 174 -9.89 0.23 13.74
C ASN A 174 -9.16 -0.44 12.56
N ALA A 175 -8.08 -1.19 12.81
CA ALA A 175 -7.49 -2.05 11.80
C ALA A 175 -8.47 -3.16 11.35
N TYR A 176 -9.16 -3.83 12.29
CA TYR A 176 -10.23 -4.78 11.96
C TYR A 176 -11.37 -4.11 11.18
N ARG A 177 -11.79 -2.90 11.56
CA ARG A 177 -12.87 -2.18 10.87
C ARG A 177 -12.56 -1.87 9.40
N ASN A 178 -11.31 -1.53 9.07
CA ASN A 178 -10.88 -1.40 7.68
C ASN A 178 -10.92 -2.74 6.93
N MET A 179 -10.51 -3.84 7.57
CA MET A 179 -10.65 -5.17 6.97
C MET A 179 -12.12 -5.56 6.78
N ASP A 180 -13.00 -5.26 7.74
CA ASP A 180 -14.44 -5.48 7.60
C ASP A 180 -15.02 -4.70 6.41
N TYR A 181 -14.52 -3.48 6.15
CA TYR A 181 -14.93 -2.70 4.99
C TYR A 181 -14.58 -3.43 3.68
N ILE A 182 -13.36 -3.92 3.54
CA ILE A 182 -12.93 -4.71 2.38
C ILE A 182 -13.78 -5.99 2.24
N LEU A 183 -14.13 -6.62 3.36
CA LEU A 183 -14.80 -7.92 3.38
C LEU A 183 -16.33 -7.86 3.32
N GLY A 184 -16.92 -6.66 3.16
CA GLY A 184 -18.36 -6.53 2.87
C GLY A 184 -19.12 -5.52 3.71
N ARG A 185 -18.53 -4.94 4.77
CA ARG A 185 -19.19 -3.89 5.56
C ARG A 185 -18.97 -2.51 4.91
N ASN A 186 -19.54 -2.33 3.73
CA ASN A 186 -19.43 -1.17 2.87
C ASN A 186 -20.77 -0.89 2.17
N PRO A 187 -20.96 0.26 1.46
CA PRO A 187 -22.23 0.64 0.85
C PRO A 187 -22.83 -0.41 -0.09
N LEU A 188 -21.98 -1.13 -0.82
CA LEU A 188 -22.41 -2.09 -1.84
C LEU A 188 -22.57 -3.51 -1.29
N GLY A 189 -22.15 -3.79 -0.05
CA GLY A 189 -22.14 -5.13 0.53
C GLY A 189 -21.24 -6.10 -0.24
N TYR A 190 -20.20 -5.59 -0.91
CA TYR A 190 -19.23 -6.39 -1.67
C TYR A 190 -18.06 -6.82 -0.79
N CYS A 191 -17.73 -8.12 -0.78
CA CYS A 191 -16.40 -8.56 -0.45
C CYS A 191 -15.50 -8.28 -1.66
N TYR A 192 -14.62 -7.30 -1.58
CA TYR A 192 -13.78 -6.88 -2.71
C TYR A 192 -12.60 -7.83 -3.00
N VAL A 193 -12.64 -9.04 -2.46
CA VAL A 193 -11.65 -10.08 -2.69
C VAL A 193 -12.30 -11.21 -3.50
N THR A 194 -11.74 -11.52 -4.67
CA THR A 194 -12.27 -12.57 -5.55
C THR A 194 -12.40 -13.91 -4.83
N GLY A 195 -13.52 -14.59 -5.03
CA GLY A 195 -13.77 -15.92 -4.48
C GLY A 195 -14.05 -16.00 -2.97
N LEU A 196 -14.21 -14.85 -2.28
CA LEU A 196 -14.56 -14.80 -0.86
C LEU A 196 -15.93 -14.16 -0.64
N GLY A 197 -16.62 -14.63 0.40
CA GLY A 197 -17.96 -14.14 0.75
C GLY A 197 -19.05 -14.60 -0.22
N THR A 198 -20.24 -14.01 -0.08
CA THR A 198 -21.44 -14.34 -0.89
C THR A 198 -21.63 -13.41 -2.07
N LYS A 199 -20.98 -12.27 -2.09
CA LYS A 199 -20.97 -11.27 -3.16
C LYS A 199 -19.56 -10.75 -3.31
N SER A 200 -18.86 -11.21 -4.34
CA SER A 200 -17.46 -10.84 -4.64
C SER A 200 -17.28 -10.61 -6.13
N PRO A 201 -16.16 -9.97 -6.56
CA PRO A 201 -15.88 -9.76 -7.97
C PRO A 201 -15.85 -11.07 -8.74
N MET A 202 -16.64 -11.15 -9.81
CA MET A 202 -16.70 -12.29 -10.73
C MET A 202 -15.99 -11.99 -12.05
N HIS A 203 -15.85 -10.71 -12.41
CA HIS A 203 -15.30 -10.25 -13.67
C HIS A 203 -14.16 -9.24 -13.47
N PRO A 204 -13.10 -9.57 -12.66
CA PRO A 204 -12.00 -8.63 -12.45
C PRO A 204 -11.30 -8.30 -13.76
N HIS A 205 -10.73 -7.10 -13.87
CA HIS A 205 -9.89 -6.71 -15.00
C HIS A 205 -8.58 -7.49 -14.97
N HIS A 206 -8.68 -8.80 -15.24
CA HIS A 206 -7.59 -9.77 -15.22
C HIS A 206 -7.67 -10.69 -16.42
N ARG A 207 -6.75 -10.52 -17.37
CA ARG A 207 -6.77 -11.22 -18.66
C ARG A 207 -6.76 -12.74 -18.52
N LEU A 208 -6.03 -13.30 -17.55
CA LEU A 208 -5.96 -14.73 -17.35
C LEU A 208 -7.32 -15.30 -16.91
N SER A 209 -7.93 -14.74 -15.85
CA SER A 209 -9.27 -15.16 -15.40
C SER A 209 -10.35 -15.00 -16.46
N ALA A 210 -10.20 -14.04 -17.38
CA ALA A 210 -11.17 -13.81 -18.45
C ALA A 210 -10.99 -14.78 -19.64
N SER A 211 -9.85 -15.45 -19.76
CA SER A 211 -9.49 -16.26 -20.95
C SER A 211 -9.25 -17.73 -20.69
N ASP A 212 -9.26 -18.17 -19.43
CA ASP A 212 -8.97 -19.57 -19.06
C ASP A 212 -10.16 -20.54 -19.26
N GLY A 213 -11.35 -20.00 -19.56
CA GLY A 213 -12.59 -20.77 -19.77
C GLY A 213 -13.26 -21.23 -18.46
N ILE A 214 -12.82 -20.71 -17.32
CA ILE A 214 -13.41 -20.96 -16.01
C ILE A 214 -14.27 -19.73 -15.62
N GLU A 215 -15.53 -19.95 -15.25
CA GLU A 215 -16.45 -18.86 -14.91
C GLU A 215 -16.00 -18.09 -13.67
N ALA A 216 -15.54 -18.79 -12.63
CA ALA A 216 -15.06 -18.16 -11.40
C ALA A 216 -13.63 -17.63 -11.58
N PRO A 217 -13.35 -16.38 -11.19
CA PRO A 217 -11.99 -15.85 -11.25
C PRO A 217 -11.06 -16.56 -10.26
N ILE A 218 -9.76 -16.45 -10.47
CA ILE A 218 -8.76 -16.92 -9.51
C ILE A 218 -9.05 -16.27 -8.15
N PRO A 219 -9.22 -17.04 -7.06
CA PRO A 219 -9.60 -16.49 -5.76
C PRO A 219 -8.43 -15.76 -5.08
N GLY A 220 -8.76 -14.78 -4.23
CA GLY A 220 -7.81 -14.10 -3.35
C GLY A 220 -7.23 -12.79 -3.90
N PHE A 221 -7.68 -12.32 -5.06
CA PHE A 221 -7.26 -11.01 -5.57
C PHE A 221 -8.09 -9.88 -4.96
N LEU A 222 -7.42 -8.85 -4.45
CA LEU A 222 -8.05 -7.60 -4.08
C LEU A 222 -8.22 -6.74 -5.34
N VAL A 223 -9.46 -6.34 -5.64
CA VAL A 223 -9.73 -5.35 -6.70
C VAL A 223 -9.53 -3.93 -6.20
N GLY A 224 -9.37 -2.97 -7.14
CA GLY A 224 -9.15 -1.56 -6.83
C GLY A 224 -10.20 -0.94 -5.92
N GLY A 225 -11.46 -1.31 -6.13
CA GLY A 225 -12.59 -0.84 -5.34
C GLY A 225 -13.26 0.43 -5.87
N PRO A 226 -14.16 1.04 -5.10
CA PRO A 226 -14.89 2.23 -5.51
C PRO A 226 -13.96 3.37 -5.91
N ASN A 227 -14.21 3.98 -7.06
CA ASN A 227 -13.39 5.05 -7.60
C ASN A 227 -14.26 6.17 -8.19
N GLY A 228 -14.38 7.27 -7.46
CA GLY A 228 -15.15 8.43 -7.87
C GLY A 228 -14.66 9.09 -9.17
N GLY A 229 -13.43 8.83 -9.58
CA GLY A 229 -12.87 9.34 -10.83
C GLY A 229 -13.40 8.67 -12.09
N GLN A 230 -13.89 7.42 -12.01
CA GLN A 230 -14.51 6.68 -13.12
C GLN A 230 -13.79 6.85 -14.48
N GLN A 231 -12.43 6.71 -14.49
CA GLN A 231 -11.59 7.03 -15.65
C GLN A 231 -11.86 6.16 -16.87
N ASP A 232 -12.60 5.06 -16.71
CA ASP A 232 -13.01 4.11 -17.75
C ASP A 232 -14.51 4.16 -18.10
N SER A 233 -15.23 5.21 -17.67
CA SER A 233 -16.67 5.41 -17.93
C SER A 233 -17.06 5.45 -19.41
N GLN A 234 -16.08 5.56 -20.31
CA GLN A 234 -16.28 5.44 -21.77
C GLN A 234 -16.46 3.97 -22.21
N SER A 235 -15.99 3.02 -21.43
CA SER A 235 -15.97 1.58 -21.74
C SER A 235 -16.99 0.79 -20.92
N VAL A 236 -17.32 1.27 -19.72
CA VAL A 236 -18.25 0.61 -18.78
C VAL A 236 -19.25 1.60 -18.21
N THR A 237 -20.39 1.09 -17.73
CA THR A 237 -21.42 1.92 -17.09
C THR A 237 -21.39 1.67 -15.58
N TYR A 238 -21.08 2.70 -14.83
CA TYR A 238 -21.13 2.65 -13.37
C TYR A 238 -22.57 2.72 -12.85
N PRO A 239 -22.91 1.97 -11.80
CA PRO A 239 -24.26 1.95 -11.25
C PRO A 239 -24.61 3.25 -10.48
N SER A 240 -23.60 3.99 -10.02
CA SER A 240 -23.74 5.22 -9.24
C SER A 240 -22.62 6.20 -9.55
N ASN A 241 -22.89 7.50 -9.30
CA ASN A 241 -21.88 8.57 -9.33
C ASN A 241 -21.44 8.98 -7.90
N LEU A 242 -21.96 8.31 -6.87
CA LEU A 242 -21.48 8.52 -5.51
C LEU A 242 -20.10 7.82 -5.37
N PRO A 243 -19.10 8.51 -4.84
CA PRO A 243 -17.72 7.98 -4.82
C PRO A 243 -17.60 6.59 -4.18
N ASP A 244 -18.27 6.37 -3.05
CA ASP A 244 -18.28 5.12 -2.29
C ASP A 244 -19.09 3.98 -2.95
N GLU A 245 -19.91 4.30 -3.96
CA GLU A 245 -20.70 3.36 -4.76
C GLU A 245 -20.15 3.22 -6.20
N SER A 246 -19.09 3.95 -6.56
CA SER A 246 -18.51 3.99 -7.91
C SER A 246 -17.64 2.75 -8.17
N TYR A 247 -18.27 1.57 -8.17
CA TYR A 247 -17.67 0.28 -8.45
C TYR A 247 -18.53 -0.51 -9.44
N VAL A 248 -17.91 -1.13 -10.44
CA VAL A 248 -18.58 -2.04 -11.37
C VAL A 248 -17.77 -3.33 -11.54
N ASP A 249 -18.45 -4.47 -11.34
CA ASP A 249 -17.86 -5.79 -11.59
C ASP A 249 -17.94 -6.13 -13.08
N ASP A 250 -17.06 -5.52 -13.85
CA ASP A 250 -16.93 -5.72 -15.29
C ASP A 250 -15.45 -5.82 -15.66
N GLN A 251 -15.11 -6.77 -16.53
CA GLN A 251 -13.74 -6.98 -17.02
C GLN A 251 -13.19 -5.74 -17.75
N GLY A 252 -14.04 -4.92 -18.35
CA GLY A 252 -13.66 -3.66 -19.01
C GLY A 252 -13.26 -2.57 -18.02
N SER A 253 -13.65 -2.68 -16.74
CA SER A 253 -13.31 -1.67 -15.74
C SER A 253 -11.91 -1.85 -15.19
N TYR A 254 -10.96 -1.11 -15.72
CA TYR A 254 -9.62 -1.01 -15.13
C TYR A 254 -9.58 -0.03 -13.95
N ALA A 255 -10.45 0.97 -13.91
CA ALA A 255 -10.40 2.01 -12.89
C ALA A 255 -10.97 1.58 -11.53
N SER A 256 -11.87 0.59 -11.47
CA SER A 256 -12.45 0.10 -10.21
C SER A 256 -12.23 -1.40 -9.97
N ASN A 257 -12.06 -2.21 -11.02
CA ASN A 257 -12.03 -3.66 -10.94
C ASN A 257 -10.69 -4.28 -11.38
N GLU A 258 -9.64 -3.48 -11.53
CA GLU A 258 -8.28 -3.96 -11.77
C GLU A 258 -7.71 -4.63 -10.51
N ILE A 259 -6.74 -5.52 -10.74
CA ILE A 259 -5.95 -6.16 -9.68
C ILE A 259 -4.47 -5.86 -9.89
N ALA A 260 -3.70 -5.81 -8.79
CA ALA A 260 -2.26 -5.63 -8.85
C ALA A 260 -1.54 -6.44 -7.76
N ILE A 261 -0.29 -6.82 -8.01
CA ILE A 261 0.54 -7.57 -7.05
C ILE A 261 0.76 -6.75 -5.78
N ASN A 262 1.08 -5.47 -5.90
CA ASN A 262 1.27 -4.56 -4.76
C ASN A 262 -0.03 -4.34 -3.98
N TRP A 263 -1.19 -4.35 -4.61
CA TRP A 263 -2.47 -4.25 -3.92
C TRP A 263 -2.77 -5.51 -3.08
N SER A 264 -2.60 -6.68 -3.68
CA SER A 264 -2.76 -7.94 -2.94
C SER A 264 -1.72 -8.09 -1.82
N ALA A 265 -0.52 -7.53 -1.97
CA ALA A 265 0.50 -7.51 -0.90
C ALA A 265 0.02 -6.71 0.32
N GLY A 266 -0.63 -5.55 0.13
CA GLY A 266 -1.24 -4.76 1.21
C GLY A 266 -2.32 -5.54 1.97
N LEU A 267 -3.22 -6.21 1.25
CA LEU A 267 -4.23 -7.07 1.84
C LEU A 267 -3.62 -8.21 2.66
N VAL A 268 -2.63 -8.91 2.09
CA VAL A 268 -1.94 -10.04 2.76
C VAL A 268 -1.23 -9.58 4.03
N ALA A 269 -0.56 -8.42 3.99
CA ALA A 269 0.11 -7.86 5.16
C ALA A 269 -0.89 -7.56 6.29
N ALA A 270 -2.00 -6.89 5.99
CA ALA A 270 -3.03 -6.56 6.97
C ALA A 270 -3.71 -7.82 7.52
N ALA A 271 -4.17 -8.73 6.65
CA ALA A 271 -4.86 -9.95 7.05
C ALA A 271 -3.97 -10.86 7.91
N SER A 272 -2.71 -11.09 7.49
CA SER A 272 -1.78 -11.94 8.24
C SER A 272 -1.43 -11.35 9.61
N ALA A 273 -1.27 -10.03 9.71
CA ALA A 273 -1.00 -9.36 10.97
C ALA A 273 -2.17 -9.47 11.94
N LEU A 274 -3.41 -9.26 11.45
CA LEU A 274 -4.63 -9.38 12.25
C LEU A 274 -4.90 -10.82 12.68
N ASP A 275 -4.70 -11.81 11.80
CA ASP A 275 -4.81 -13.23 12.15
C ASP A 275 -3.83 -13.61 13.26
N ALA A 276 -2.57 -13.24 13.14
CA ALA A 276 -1.55 -13.50 14.16
C ALA A 276 -1.88 -12.87 15.53
N LEU A 277 -2.58 -11.73 15.55
CA LEU A 277 -3.01 -11.07 16.79
C LEU A 277 -4.30 -11.67 17.36
N SER A 278 -5.16 -12.25 16.53
CA SER A 278 -6.40 -12.91 16.98
C SER A 278 -6.17 -14.22 17.76
N GLN A 279 -4.98 -14.81 17.60
CA GLN A 279 -4.60 -16.09 18.22
C GLN A 279 -3.89 -15.90 19.58
N LYS A 280 -3.71 -14.65 20.03
CA LYS A 280 -3.14 -14.32 21.34
C LYS A 280 -4.22 -14.03 22.36
#